data_eaef96f535a5902c3d52657f105eff1e
#
_entry.id   eaef96f535a5902c3d52657f105eff1e
#
_cell.length_a   1.000
_cell.length_b   1.000
_cell.length_c   1.000
_cell.angle_alpha   90.00
_cell.angle_beta   90.00
_cell.angle_gamma   90.00
#
_symmetry.space_group_name_H-M   'P 1'
#
loop_
_entity.id
_entity.type
_entity.pdbx_description
1 polymer ?
#
loop_
_entity_poly.entity_id
_entity_poly.type
_entity_poly.pdbx_seq_one_letter_code
_entity_poly.pdbx_strand_id
1 'polypeptide(L)'
;MPYIFDELERVSDYPLDLILNHMSMIDRPDYPYLLSRKYLKNRELAGDFDKKVAVHLHVFYVDLLEDFLDAFQGFHFAYDLWITTDIEEKKQEIEQILSRCSQDATIVVTGNIGRDVLPMLLLKEQLSRYDYVGHFHTKKSKEADFWAGESWRKELIDMLVKPADQILANMEANPKVGITIADIPTFFRYNRIVVAWNEALISPE
;
A
#
# COMPACT_ATOMS: atom_id res chain seq x y z
N MET A 1 -17.04 -8.07 21.33
CA MET A 1 -15.87 -8.86 20.90
C MET A 1 -15.98 -10.36 21.08
N PRO A 2 -16.49 -10.92 22.20
CA PRO A 2 -16.63 -12.38 22.34
C PRO A 2 -17.32 -13.06 21.16
N TYR A 3 -18.40 -12.47 20.68
CA TYR A 3 -19.22 -13.01 19.58
C TYR A 3 -18.49 -13.26 18.26
N ILE A 4 -17.42 -12.51 17.97
CA ILE A 4 -16.65 -12.69 16.72
C ILE A 4 -15.81 -13.97 16.80
N PHE A 5 -15.22 -14.23 17.94
CA PHE A 5 -14.41 -15.44 18.17
C PHE A 5 -15.30 -16.70 18.24
N ASP A 6 -16.42 -16.61 18.93
CA ASP A 6 -17.41 -17.69 19.00
C ASP A 6 -17.94 -18.03 17.60
N GLU A 7 -18.19 -17.02 16.77
CA GLU A 7 -18.65 -17.22 15.39
C GLU A 7 -17.56 -17.78 14.49
N LEU A 8 -16.32 -17.32 14.61
CA LEU A 8 -15.18 -17.87 13.87
C LEU A 8 -14.93 -19.34 14.22
N GLU A 9 -15.01 -19.70 15.50
CA GLU A 9 -14.88 -21.08 15.94
C GLU A 9 -16.00 -21.99 15.40
N ARG A 10 -17.21 -21.44 15.29
CA ARG A 10 -18.39 -22.16 14.79
C ARG A 10 -18.36 -22.39 13.28
N VAL A 11 -17.82 -21.44 12.47
CA VAL A 11 -17.96 -21.45 11.01
C VAL A 11 -16.67 -21.76 10.25
N SER A 12 -15.53 -21.88 10.94
CA SER A 12 -14.25 -22.12 10.30
C SER A 12 -13.30 -22.93 11.16
N ASP A 13 -12.38 -23.64 10.49
CA ASP A 13 -11.24 -24.33 11.12
C ASP A 13 -10.07 -23.37 11.38
N TYR A 14 -10.35 -22.08 11.57
CA TYR A 14 -9.32 -21.07 11.77
C TYR A 14 -8.63 -21.29 13.12
N PRO A 15 -7.29 -21.26 13.20
CA PRO A 15 -6.56 -21.58 14.44
C PRO A 15 -6.67 -20.44 15.46
N LEU A 16 -7.85 -20.29 16.07
CA LEU A 16 -8.13 -19.26 17.07
C LEU A 16 -7.19 -19.30 18.26
N ASP A 17 -6.76 -20.50 18.67
CA ASP A 17 -5.80 -20.69 19.75
C ASP A 17 -4.46 -19.99 19.48
N LEU A 18 -4.01 -20.01 18.20
CA LEU A 18 -2.81 -19.29 17.79
C LEU A 18 -2.98 -17.77 17.87
N ILE A 19 -4.15 -17.25 17.49
CA ILE A 19 -4.46 -15.83 17.60
C ILE A 19 -4.55 -15.40 19.05
N LEU A 20 -5.31 -16.14 19.87
CA LEU A 20 -5.48 -15.83 21.29
C LEU A 20 -4.16 -15.92 22.05
N ASN A 21 -3.34 -16.93 21.76
CA ASN A 21 -2.00 -17.05 22.34
C ASN A 21 -1.10 -15.89 21.92
N HIS A 22 -1.12 -15.48 20.64
CA HIS A 22 -0.38 -14.31 20.19
C HIS A 22 -0.87 -13.02 20.87
N MET A 23 -2.19 -12.84 20.94
CA MET A 23 -2.79 -11.69 21.62
C MET A 23 -2.45 -11.65 23.11
N SER A 24 -2.36 -12.80 23.78
CA SER A 24 -1.98 -12.88 25.21
C SER A 24 -0.51 -12.56 25.47
N MET A 25 0.36 -12.71 24.45
CA MET A 25 1.79 -12.40 24.55
C MET A 25 2.10 -10.91 24.25
N ILE A 26 1.13 -10.15 23.74
CA ILE A 26 1.31 -8.72 23.48
C ILE A 26 1.07 -7.96 24.78
N ASP A 27 2.16 -7.62 25.44
CA ASP A 27 2.13 -6.80 26.67
C ASP A 27 1.88 -5.31 26.34
N ARG A 28 0.78 -5.03 25.63
CA ARG A 28 0.35 -3.66 25.28
C ARG A 28 -1.15 -3.50 25.47
N PRO A 29 -1.57 -2.60 26.36
CA PRO A 29 -3.00 -2.33 26.61
C PRO A 29 -3.76 -1.66 25.45
N ASP A 30 -3.08 -1.34 24.38
CA ASP A 30 -3.62 -0.58 23.22
C ASP A 30 -4.00 -1.46 22.02
N TYR A 31 -3.81 -2.79 22.08
CA TYR A 31 -4.24 -3.68 21.00
C TYR A 31 -5.74 -3.58 20.61
N PRO A 32 -6.70 -3.29 21.53
CA PRO A 32 -8.09 -3.07 21.12
C PRO A 32 -8.27 -1.85 20.21
N TYR A 33 -7.39 -0.86 20.33
CA TYR A 33 -7.36 0.32 19.45
C TYR A 33 -6.68 0.02 18.12
N LEU A 34 -5.66 -0.83 18.12
CA LEU A 34 -4.97 -1.28 16.90
C LEU A 34 -5.91 -2.09 16.01
N LEU A 35 -6.67 -3.01 16.57
CA LEU A 35 -7.62 -3.82 15.80
C LEU A 35 -8.71 -2.96 15.14
N SER A 36 -9.23 -1.94 15.84
CA SER A 36 -10.24 -1.04 15.27
C SER A 36 -9.69 -0.14 14.15
N ARG A 37 -8.37 0.03 14.08
CA ARG A 37 -7.68 0.82 13.05
C ARG A 37 -7.11 -0.03 11.91
N LYS A 38 -7.01 -1.34 12.09
CA LYS A 38 -6.44 -2.27 11.11
C LYS A 38 -7.43 -2.69 10.03
N TYR A 39 -8.72 -2.56 10.26
CA TYR A 39 -9.73 -3.04 9.33
C TYR A 39 -10.49 -1.87 8.72
N LEU A 40 -10.46 -1.81 7.39
CA LEU A 40 -11.37 -0.96 6.66
C LEU A 40 -12.81 -1.49 6.87
N LYS A 41 -13.73 -0.60 7.16
CA LYS A 41 -15.15 -0.96 7.12
C LYS A 41 -15.54 -1.16 5.67
N ASN A 42 -16.40 -2.13 5.42
CA ASN A 42 -16.99 -2.29 4.09
C ASN A 42 -17.88 -1.07 3.81
N ARG A 43 -17.38 -0.14 3.00
CA ARG A 43 -18.06 1.08 2.58
C ARG A 43 -17.90 1.22 1.08
N GLU A 44 -18.98 1.58 0.43
CA GLU A 44 -18.95 1.98 -0.97
C GLU A 44 -18.57 3.44 -1.08
N LEU A 45 -17.79 3.77 -2.10
CA LEU A 45 -17.47 5.14 -2.44
C LEU A 45 -18.76 5.81 -2.96
N ALA A 46 -19.04 7.05 -2.54
CA ALA A 46 -20.21 7.78 -2.99
C ALA A 46 -20.17 7.97 -4.51
N GLY A 47 -21.31 7.79 -5.18
CA GLY A 47 -21.40 7.93 -6.64
C GLY A 47 -21.14 9.37 -7.15
N ASP A 48 -21.22 10.35 -6.26
CA ASP A 48 -20.91 11.76 -6.49
C ASP A 48 -19.55 12.18 -5.92
N PHE A 49 -18.63 11.23 -5.75
CA PHE A 49 -17.26 11.51 -5.26
C PHE A 49 -16.54 12.48 -6.21
N ASP A 50 -16.31 13.69 -5.73
CA ASP A 50 -15.79 14.84 -6.50
C ASP A 50 -14.36 15.27 -6.11
N LYS A 51 -13.73 14.51 -5.21
CA LYS A 51 -12.38 14.82 -4.73
C LYS A 51 -11.32 14.56 -5.79
N LYS A 52 -10.31 15.40 -5.81
CA LYS A 52 -9.15 15.24 -6.68
C LYS A 52 -8.19 14.20 -6.10
N VAL A 53 -7.94 13.15 -6.84
CA VAL A 53 -7.05 12.07 -6.44
C VAL A 53 -5.84 12.04 -7.37
N ALA A 54 -4.64 12.01 -6.81
CA ALA A 54 -3.42 11.66 -7.51
C ALA A 54 -2.98 10.25 -7.12
N VAL A 55 -2.53 9.49 -8.09
CA VAL A 55 -1.81 8.23 -7.88
C VAL A 55 -0.36 8.46 -8.29
N HIS A 56 0.55 8.43 -7.34
CA HIS A 56 1.99 8.48 -7.60
C HIS A 56 2.57 7.07 -7.54
N LEU A 57 3.21 6.66 -8.64
CA LEU A 57 3.91 5.38 -8.76
C LEU A 57 5.39 5.61 -9.06
N HIS A 58 6.28 5.24 -8.15
CA HIS A 58 7.72 5.21 -8.43
C HIS A 58 8.11 3.91 -9.12
N VAL A 59 8.50 3.99 -10.40
CA VAL A 59 8.85 2.83 -11.24
C VAL A 59 10.35 2.70 -11.36
N PHE A 60 10.95 1.93 -10.47
CA PHE A 60 12.35 1.51 -10.57
C PHE A 60 12.51 0.21 -11.39
N TYR A 61 11.56 -0.71 -11.25
CA TYR A 61 11.46 -1.97 -12.00
C TYR A 61 10.31 -1.90 -12.99
N VAL A 62 10.62 -1.65 -14.26
CA VAL A 62 9.62 -1.41 -15.31
C VAL A 62 8.76 -2.66 -15.60
N ASP A 63 9.36 -3.85 -15.49
CA ASP A 63 8.68 -5.13 -15.65
C ASP A 63 7.55 -5.40 -14.63
N LEU A 64 7.41 -4.57 -13.61
CA LEU A 64 6.34 -4.65 -12.62
C LEU A 64 5.24 -3.59 -12.83
N LEU A 65 5.38 -2.72 -13.85
CA LEU A 65 4.44 -1.64 -14.09
C LEU A 65 3.04 -2.16 -14.43
N GLU A 66 2.96 -3.15 -15.28
CA GLU A 66 1.68 -3.69 -15.76
C GLU A 66 0.83 -4.24 -14.61
N ASP A 67 1.43 -4.87 -13.58
CA ASP A 67 0.72 -5.34 -12.39
C ASP A 67 -0.05 -4.21 -11.67
N PHE A 68 0.54 -3.01 -11.62
CA PHE A 68 -0.10 -1.84 -11.01
C PHE A 68 -1.17 -1.25 -11.93
N LEU A 69 -0.89 -1.13 -13.23
CA LEU A 69 -1.85 -0.61 -14.19
C LEU A 69 -3.12 -1.47 -14.22
N ASP A 70 -2.97 -2.79 -14.20
CA ASP A 70 -4.10 -3.72 -14.13
C ASP A 70 -4.92 -3.53 -12.85
N ALA A 71 -4.23 -3.33 -11.72
CA ALA A 71 -4.91 -3.08 -10.46
C ALA A 71 -5.64 -1.73 -10.43
N PHE A 72 -5.10 -0.69 -11.08
CA PHE A 72 -5.72 0.63 -11.17
C PHE A 72 -6.99 0.63 -12.04
N GLN A 73 -7.15 -0.32 -12.95
CA GLN A 73 -8.40 -0.47 -13.72
C GLN A 73 -9.63 -0.77 -12.83
N GLY A 74 -9.39 -1.25 -11.61
CA GLY A 74 -10.44 -1.48 -10.62
C GLY A 74 -10.92 -0.23 -9.88
N PHE A 75 -10.36 0.95 -10.14
CA PHE A 75 -10.78 2.20 -9.50
C PHE A 75 -12.07 2.73 -10.12
N HIS A 76 -13.02 3.13 -9.27
CA HIS A 76 -14.29 3.73 -9.69
C HIS A 76 -14.34 5.25 -9.44
N PHE A 77 -13.18 5.87 -9.33
CA PHE A 77 -13.00 7.32 -9.21
C PHE A 77 -12.02 7.84 -10.25
N ALA A 78 -12.12 9.12 -10.58
CA ALA A 78 -11.17 9.78 -11.46
C ALA A 78 -9.85 10.07 -10.70
N TYR A 79 -8.71 9.85 -11.37
CA TYR A 79 -7.40 10.13 -10.80
C TYR A 79 -6.41 10.59 -11.87
N ASP A 80 -5.42 11.36 -11.46
CA ASP A 80 -4.27 11.69 -12.27
C ASP A 80 -3.09 10.78 -11.90
N LEU A 81 -2.51 10.11 -12.91
CA LEU A 81 -1.37 9.22 -12.69
C LEU A 81 -0.06 10.00 -12.86
N TRP A 82 0.74 10.00 -11.81
CA TRP A 82 2.08 10.53 -11.78
C TRP A 82 3.08 9.39 -11.64
N ILE A 83 4.00 9.26 -12.60
CA ILE A 83 5.04 8.23 -12.57
C ILE A 83 6.39 8.91 -12.40
N THR A 84 7.19 8.40 -11.48
CA THR A 84 8.60 8.79 -11.37
C THR A 84 9.49 7.59 -11.68
N THR A 85 10.63 7.85 -12.31
CA THR A 85 11.66 6.84 -12.61
C THR A 85 13.05 7.45 -12.48
N ASP A 86 14.09 6.63 -12.51
CA ASP A 86 15.47 7.05 -12.26
C ASP A 86 16.21 7.54 -13.50
N ILE A 87 15.92 6.99 -14.70
CA ILE A 87 16.65 7.29 -15.94
C ILE A 87 15.71 7.46 -17.13
N GLU A 88 16.18 8.16 -18.18
CA GLU A 88 15.39 8.50 -19.37
C GLU A 88 15.04 7.26 -20.21
N GLU A 89 15.91 6.26 -20.26
CA GLU A 89 15.66 5.01 -20.98
C GLU A 89 14.43 4.27 -20.42
N LYS A 90 14.30 4.22 -19.09
CA LYS A 90 13.10 3.64 -18.46
C LYS A 90 11.85 4.46 -18.72
N LYS A 91 11.96 5.79 -18.75
CA LYS A 91 10.83 6.65 -19.13
C LYS A 91 10.29 6.28 -20.50
N GLN A 92 11.16 6.11 -21.49
CA GLN A 92 10.76 5.70 -22.84
C GLN A 92 10.07 4.33 -22.85
N GLU A 93 10.57 3.37 -22.07
CA GLU A 93 9.95 2.05 -21.92
C GLU A 93 8.56 2.16 -21.25
N ILE A 94 8.44 2.97 -20.19
CA ILE A 94 7.17 3.26 -19.52
C ILE A 94 6.17 3.89 -20.49
N GLU A 95 6.58 4.88 -21.28
CA GLU A 95 5.73 5.52 -22.31
C GLU A 95 5.19 4.50 -23.31
N GLN A 96 5.99 3.54 -23.74
CA GLN A 96 5.55 2.47 -24.64
C GLN A 96 4.51 1.54 -23.98
N ILE A 97 4.69 1.21 -22.71
CA ILE A 97 3.73 0.39 -21.95
C ILE A 97 2.41 1.14 -21.78
N LEU A 98 2.45 2.40 -21.35
CA LEU A 98 1.26 3.23 -21.17
C LEU A 98 0.47 3.41 -22.47
N SER A 99 1.17 3.59 -23.58
CA SER A 99 0.53 3.70 -24.92
C SER A 99 -0.23 2.41 -25.30
N ARG A 100 0.32 1.23 -24.96
CA ARG A 100 -0.35 -0.06 -25.18
C ARG A 100 -1.58 -0.26 -24.31
N CYS A 101 -1.51 0.24 -23.07
CA CYS A 101 -2.61 0.15 -22.10
C CYS A 101 -3.64 1.27 -22.24
N SER A 102 -3.44 2.22 -23.17
CA SER A 102 -4.28 3.43 -23.31
C SER A 102 -4.45 4.20 -22.00
N GLN A 103 -3.38 4.26 -21.19
CA GLN A 103 -3.34 4.95 -19.91
C GLN A 103 -2.53 6.22 -20.01
N ASP A 104 -3.13 7.35 -19.63
CA ASP A 104 -2.43 8.62 -19.54
C ASP A 104 -1.70 8.75 -18.21
N ALA A 105 -0.48 9.31 -18.25
CA ALA A 105 0.31 9.62 -17.06
C ALA A 105 1.29 10.77 -17.29
N THR A 106 1.60 11.50 -16.23
CA THR A 106 2.73 12.42 -16.22
C THR A 106 3.98 11.70 -15.71
N ILE A 107 5.03 11.63 -16.54
CA ILE A 107 6.26 10.91 -16.19
C ILE A 107 7.39 11.91 -15.93
N VAL A 108 8.06 11.74 -14.78
CA VAL A 108 9.18 12.59 -14.35
C VAL A 108 10.40 11.72 -14.02
N VAL A 109 11.54 12.07 -14.61
CA VAL A 109 12.83 11.43 -14.28
C VAL A 109 13.43 12.18 -13.09
N THR A 110 13.67 11.45 -11.99
CA THR A 110 14.12 12.02 -10.70
C THR A 110 15.51 11.57 -10.26
N GLY A 111 16.12 10.67 -11.03
CA GLY A 111 17.38 10.02 -10.62
C GLY A 111 17.14 8.95 -9.54
N ASN A 112 18.22 8.30 -9.12
CA ASN A 112 18.18 7.19 -8.13
C ASN A 112 18.73 7.64 -6.77
N ILE A 113 18.16 8.68 -6.20
CA ILE A 113 18.51 9.18 -4.86
C ILE A 113 17.26 9.16 -4.00
N GLY A 114 17.40 8.71 -2.74
CA GLY A 114 16.30 8.68 -1.77
C GLY A 114 15.23 7.63 -2.03
N ARG A 115 15.54 6.65 -2.86
CA ARG A 115 14.66 5.53 -3.22
C ARG A 115 13.31 6.03 -3.78
N ASP A 116 12.19 5.53 -3.22
CA ASP A 116 10.81 5.86 -3.58
C ASP A 116 10.31 7.16 -2.91
N VAL A 117 10.88 7.52 -1.75
CA VAL A 117 10.40 8.66 -0.95
C VAL A 117 10.80 10.00 -1.56
N LEU A 118 12.08 10.18 -1.94
CA LEU A 118 12.53 11.46 -2.51
C LEU A 118 11.84 11.78 -3.84
N PRO A 119 11.65 10.85 -4.78
CA PRO A 119 10.86 11.10 -5.98
C PRO A 119 9.46 11.66 -5.69
N MET A 120 8.75 11.15 -4.69
CA MET A 120 7.46 11.69 -4.26
C MET A 120 7.60 13.12 -3.71
N LEU A 121 8.62 13.37 -2.87
CA LEU A 121 8.85 14.70 -2.28
C LEU A 121 9.22 15.76 -3.32
N LEU A 122 9.88 15.38 -4.41
CA LEU A 122 10.17 16.27 -5.53
C LEU A 122 8.89 16.74 -6.26
N LEU A 123 7.81 15.96 -6.20
CA LEU A 123 6.49 16.31 -6.73
C LEU A 123 5.58 17.00 -5.70
N LYS A 124 6.09 17.39 -4.54
CA LYS A 124 5.30 17.94 -3.45
C LYS A 124 4.37 19.10 -3.88
N GLU A 125 4.85 20.03 -4.71
CA GLU A 125 4.06 21.17 -5.16
C GLU A 125 2.91 20.77 -6.08
N GLN A 126 3.11 19.75 -6.91
CA GLN A 126 2.10 19.20 -7.79
C GLN A 126 1.08 18.39 -7.01
N LEU A 127 1.56 17.46 -6.15
CA LEU A 127 0.73 16.57 -5.38
C LEU A 127 -0.08 17.28 -4.30
N SER A 128 0.39 18.42 -3.77
CA SER A 128 -0.36 19.21 -2.77
C SER A 128 -1.66 19.85 -3.30
N ARG A 129 -1.93 19.75 -4.60
CA ARG A 129 -3.16 20.25 -5.23
C ARG A 129 -4.31 19.25 -5.23
N TYR A 130 -4.04 18.03 -4.76
CA TYR A 130 -5.01 16.95 -4.67
C TYR A 130 -5.51 16.79 -3.25
N ASP A 131 -6.74 16.33 -3.10
CA ASP A 131 -7.35 16.03 -1.80
C ASP A 131 -6.79 14.73 -1.23
N TYR A 132 -6.48 13.77 -2.13
CA TYR A 132 -5.91 12.47 -1.79
C TYR A 132 -4.73 12.12 -2.69
N VAL A 133 -3.72 11.50 -2.10
CA VAL A 133 -2.54 11.00 -2.82
C VAL A 133 -2.29 9.55 -2.46
N GLY A 134 -2.44 8.64 -3.42
CA GLY A 134 -1.94 7.28 -3.33
C GLY A 134 -0.45 7.25 -3.69
N HIS A 135 0.40 6.68 -2.84
CA HIS A 135 1.82 6.53 -3.13
C HIS A 135 2.21 5.05 -3.15
N PHE A 136 2.74 4.63 -4.29
CA PHE A 136 3.16 3.25 -4.54
C PHE A 136 4.54 3.21 -5.18
N HIS A 137 5.20 2.06 -5.11
CA HIS A 137 6.46 1.85 -5.81
C HIS A 137 6.63 0.40 -6.26
N THR A 138 7.33 0.23 -7.38
CA THR A 138 7.73 -1.10 -7.83
C THR A 138 8.91 -1.60 -6.99
N LYS A 139 8.78 -2.79 -6.40
CA LYS A 139 9.81 -3.36 -5.52
C LYS A 139 10.08 -4.81 -5.85
N LYS A 140 11.37 -5.15 -5.96
CA LYS A 140 11.86 -6.54 -5.95
C LYS A 140 12.69 -6.73 -4.69
N SER A 141 12.33 -7.72 -3.87
CA SER A 141 13.10 -8.07 -2.68
C SER A 141 14.26 -8.96 -3.08
N LYS A 142 15.42 -8.37 -3.46
CA LYS A 142 16.61 -9.12 -3.88
C LYS A 142 17.19 -10.01 -2.78
N GLU A 143 16.89 -9.71 -1.53
CA GLU A 143 17.38 -10.42 -0.34
C GLU A 143 16.43 -11.52 0.12
N ALA A 144 15.23 -11.59 -0.43
CA ALA A 144 14.25 -12.64 -0.17
C ALA A 144 14.22 -13.65 -1.31
N ASP A 145 13.82 -14.88 -1.01
CA ASP A 145 13.52 -15.87 -2.04
C ASP A 145 12.52 -15.26 -3.05
N PHE A 146 12.69 -15.57 -4.32
CA PHE A 146 11.89 -15.00 -5.41
C PHE A 146 10.38 -15.05 -5.14
N TRP A 147 9.87 -16.18 -4.66
CA TRP A 147 8.47 -16.38 -4.33
C TRP A 147 7.98 -15.49 -3.18
N ALA A 148 8.85 -15.19 -2.20
CA ALA A 148 8.51 -14.35 -1.07
C ALA A 148 8.37 -12.88 -1.48
N GLY A 149 9.25 -12.41 -2.37
CA GLY A 149 9.18 -11.06 -2.92
C GLY A 149 7.94 -10.84 -3.78
N GLU A 150 7.57 -11.84 -4.59
CA GLU A 150 6.37 -11.80 -5.42
C GLU A 150 5.09 -11.83 -4.58
N SER A 151 5.02 -12.73 -3.59
CA SER A 151 3.88 -12.80 -2.67
C SER A 151 3.70 -11.48 -1.90
N TRP A 152 4.80 -10.90 -1.44
CA TRP A 152 4.75 -9.61 -0.73
C TRP A 152 4.18 -8.50 -1.61
N ARG A 153 4.65 -8.38 -2.87
CA ARG A 153 4.12 -7.39 -3.80
C ARG A 153 2.63 -7.57 -4.03
N LYS A 154 2.19 -8.81 -4.28
CA LYS A 154 0.77 -9.12 -4.47
C LYS A 154 -0.06 -8.75 -3.24
N GLU A 155 0.39 -9.10 -2.04
CA GLU A 155 -0.30 -8.73 -0.80
C GLU A 155 -0.40 -7.19 -0.63
N LEU A 156 0.64 -6.44 -0.97
CA LEU A 156 0.58 -4.97 -0.88
C LEU A 156 -0.42 -4.38 -1.87
N ILE A 157 -0.48 -4.90 -3.09
CA ILE A 157 -1.47 -4.51 -4.10
C ILE A 157 -2.89 -4.86 -3.60
N ASP A 158 -3.07 -6.05 -3.04
CA ASP A 158 -4.36 -6.51 -2.53
C ASP A 158 -4.82 -5.69 -1.30
N MET A 159 -3.89 -5.24 -0.45
CA MET A 159 -4.22 -4.46 0.75
C MET A 159 -4.45 -2.97 0.50
N LEU A 160 -3.77 -2.36 -0.49
CA LEU A 160 -3.79 -0.91 -0.68
C LEU A 160 -4.32 -0.46 -2.04
N VAL A 161 -4.00 -1.19 -3.11
CA VAL A 161 -4.38 -0.75 -4.45
C VAL A 161 -5.81 -1.19 -4.76
N LYS A 162 -6.09 -2.49 -4.69
CA LYS A 162 -7.42 -3.02 -5.03
C LYS A 162 -8.56 -2.44 -4.19
N PRO A 163 -8.40 -2.21 -2.86
CA PRO A 163 -9.47 -1.61 -2.06
C PRO A 163 -9.45 -0.08 -2.03
N ALA A 164 -8.87 0.59 -3.03
CA ALA A 164 -8.73 2.05 -3.03
C ALA A 164 -10.06 2.80 -2.86
N ASP A 165 -11.13 2.34 -3.49
CA ASP A 165 -12.48 2.90 -3.30
C ASP A 165 -12.93 2.82 -1.84
N GLN A 166 -12.72 1.68 -1.19
CA GLN A 166 -13.06 1.50 0.23
C GLN A 166 -12.17 2.36 1.14
N ILE A 167 -10.88 2.51 0.78
CA ILE A 167 -9.95 3.38 1.52
C ILE A 167 -10.47 4.81 1.48
N LEU A 168 -10.76 5.34 0.30
CA LEU A 168 -11.29 6.70 0.14
C LEU A 168 -12.62 6.86 0.88
N ALA A 169 -13.55 5.92 0.73
CA ALA A 169 -14.84 5.96 1.44
C ALA A 169 -14.68 5.96 2.97
N ASN A 170 -13.68 5.25 3.51
CA ASN A 170 -13.40 5.26 4.94
C ASN A 170 -12.71 6.55 5.39
N MET A 171 -11.85 7.15 4.58
CA MET A 171 -11.21 8.43 4.87
C MET A 171 -12.24 9.57 4.85
N GLU A 172 -13.15 9.62 3.86
CA GLU A 172 -14.27 10.57 3.81
C GLU A 172 -15.18 10.46 5.05
N ALA A 173 -15.48 9.22 5.46
CA ALA A 173 -16.33 8.99 6.64
C ALA A 173 -15.63 9.31 7.98
N ASN A 174 -14.32 9.47 7.98
CA ASN A 174 -13.53 9.78 9.17
C ASN A 174 -12.40 10.78 8.89
N PRO A 175 -12.68 12.08 8.89
CA PRO A 175 -11.69 13.14 8.59
C PRO A 175 -10.47 13.18 9.51
N LYS A 176 -10.45 12.37 10.58
CA LYS A 176 -9.27 12.22 11.46
C LYS A 176 -8.26 11.22 10.92
N VAL A 177 -8.60 10.43 9.90
CA VAL A 177 -7.69 9.52 9.24
C VAL A 177 -6.88 10.31 8.22
N GLY A 178 -5.63 10.61 8.54
CA GLY A 178 -4.73 11.33 7.64
C GLY A 178 -3.89 10.42 6.74
N ILE A 179 -3.78 9.13 7.07
CA ILE A 179 -2.98 8.18 6.31
C ILE A 179 -3.52 6.76 6.47
N THR A 180 -3.50 6.00 5.37
CA THR A 180 -3.74 4.56 5.35
C THR A 180 -2.52 3.87 4.77
N ILE A 181 -2.00 2.86 5.45
CA ILE A 181 -0.81 2.09 5.05
C ILE A 181 -1.12 0.58 5.06
N ALA A 182 -0.34 -0.19 4.31
CA ALA A 182 -0.42 -1.64 4.38
C ALA A 182 0.03 -2.15 5.74
N ASP A 183 -0.58 -3.25 6.17
CA ASP A 183 -0.08 -4.01 7.32
C ASP A 183 1.14 -4.86 6.91
N ILE A 184 1.81 -5.44 7.89
CA ILE A 184 2.94 -6.35 7.64
C ILE A 184 2.42 -7.61 6.94
N PRO A 185 3.07 -8.04 5.85
CA PRO A 185 2.68 -9.25 5.14
C PRO A 185 2.65 -10.49 6.03
N THR A 186 1.64 -11.32 5.87
CA THR A 186 1.34 -12.45 6.76
C THR A 186 2.37 -13.58 6.72
N PHE A 187 3.11 -13.72 5.61
CA PHE A 187 4.12 -14.78 5.48
C PHE A 187 5.48 -14.46 6.11
N PHE A 188 5.76 -13.19 6.45
CA PHE A 188 6.91 -12.86 7.27
C PHE A 188 6.60 -13.19 8.73
N ARG A 189 7.26 -14.20 9.29
CA ARG A 189 7.14 -14.48 10.71
C ARG A 189 7.50 -13.22 11.49
N TYR A 190 6.56 -12.72 12.23
CA TYR A 190 6.54 -11.44 12.94
C TYR A 190 7.85 -11.09 13.70
N ASN A 191 8.57 -12.11 14.18
CA ASN A 191 9.72 -11.94 15.06
C ASN A 191 11.05 -11.57 14.37
N ARG A 192 11.16 -11.66 13.05
CA ARG A 192 12.45 -11.43 12.37
C ARG A 192 12.59 -10.09 11.69
N ILE A 193 11.50 -9.48 11.24
CA ILE A 193 11.54 -8.22 10.47
C ILE A 193 11.46 -7.01 11.38
N VAL A 194 10.64 -7.07 12.43
CA VAL A 194 10.48 -5.96 13.38
C VAL A 194 11.78 -5.69 14.14
N VAL A 195 12.50 -6.76 14.55
CA VAL A 195 13.77 -6.63 15.26
C VAL A 195 14.86 -6.02 14.41
N ALA A 196 15.01 -6.43 13.16
CA ALA A 196 16.07 -5.90 12.27
C ALA A 196 15.88 -4.41 11.92
N TRP A 197 14.63 -3.94 11.80
CA TRP A 197 14.36 -2.53 11.52
C TRP A 197 14.49 -1.63 12.75
N ASN A 198 14.11 -2.13 13.93
CA ASN A 198 14.21 -1.40 15.18
C ASN A 198 15.67 -1.28 15.66
N GLU A 199 16.49 -2.30 15.47
CA GLU A 199 17.92 -2.24 15.81
C GLU A 199 18.68 -1.24 14.94
N ALA A 200 18.34 -1.12 13.65
CA ALA A 200 18.95 -0.13 12.75
C ALA A 200 18.54 1.32 13.04
N LEU A 201 17.40 1.53 13.72
CA LEU A 201 16.90 2.86 14.08
C LEU A 201 17.24 3.29 15.51
N ILE A 202 17.71 2.37 16.36
CA ILE A 202 17.90 2.59 17.80
C ILE A 202 19.41 2.54 18.19
N SER A 203 20.30 2.26 17.26
CA SER A 203 21.74 2.40 17.54
C SER A 203 22.07 3.90 17.66
N PRO A 204 22.25 4.45 18.87
CA PRO A 204 22.88 5.76 19.00
C PRO A 204 24.36 5.57 18.79
N GLU A 205 24.94 6.18 17.79
CA GLU A 205 26.32 6.60 17.86
C GLU A 205 26.47 7.87 18.67
#